data_207d97305f9ccd50a9abda18f5c005bb
#
_entry.id   207d97305f9ccd50a9abda18f5c005bb
#
_cell.length_a   1.000
_cell.length_b   1.000
_cell.length_c   1.000
_cell.angle_alpha   90.00
_cell.angle_beta   90.00
_cell.angle_gamma   90.00
#
_symmetry.space_group_name_H-M   'P 1'
#
loop_
_entity.id
_entity.type
_entity.pdbx_description
1 polymer ?
#
loop_
_entity_poly.entity_id
_entity_poly.type
_entity_poly.pdbx_seq_one_letter_code
_entity_poly.pdbx_strand_id
1 'polypeptide(L)'
;LLLSDKPFQGLIGGTGVGKTFFVPIWLYQNLIRYPGEEWIASSPTITQMKRTVVKSIYNFLKAHKVPFLFNKTDLTFDLGDRGIIYCISAQEPDRMQGIHAKGIVGDECGLFEKLWFDTAVQRVTMKDGMILFSSTPYGLNWLYHDVFLPGLKGEDDFIVVNPRSIDNPLYPVKNYKRAFKRLPLWKFKMMFQGMFTKPAGLIYPNFTTVKPFKIPESWFRVRGLDFGFNNPSAILYAAQSPTTERWYIYNEYKQSGHDLDDLDKLLKDDDSIIYADPSAAQSIDTLQNRGHHIVAGNNKVFAGLMKTHGGLKAQDVVIFDSLVHLKDELSLYQWAADKKGNMLDAPKKFNDHLVDCLRYIYFTLIAEGMTSAEYISTEDNAEELLQKHFSKGLTEQEIDDCFDY
;
A
#
# COMPACT_ATOMS: atom_id res chain seq x y z
N LEU A 1 -9.50 12.50 -23.86
CA LEU A 1 -8.03 12.47 -24.02
C LEU A 1 -7.60 12.12 -25.44
N LEU A 2 -8.17 11.09 -26.08
CA LEU A 2 -7.75 10.64 -27.45
C LEU A 2 -7.86 11.73 -28.53
N LEU A 3 -8.79 12.63 -28.40
CA LEU A 3 -9.04 13.70 -29.37
C LEU A 3 -8.59 15.08 -28.87
N SER A 4 -7.93 15.14 -27.73
CA SER A 4 -7.47 16.39 -27.13
C SER A 4 -6.12 16.81 -27.72
N ASP A 5 -5.99 18.12 -27.99
CA ASP A 5 -4.72 18.77 -28.39
C ASP A 5 -4.05 19.47 -27.19
N LYS A 6 -4.61 19.35 -26.00
CA LYS A 6 -4.03 19.95 -24.79
C LYS A 6 -2.63 19.39 -24.53
N PRO A 7 -1.64 20.25 -24.23
CA PRO A 7 -0.25 19.83 -23.97
C PRO A 7 -0.14 18.84 -22.80
N PHE A 8 -0.95 19.02 -21.75
CA PHE A 8 -0.88 18.20 -20.53
C PHE A 8 -2.18 17.43 -20.34
N GLN A 9 -2.09 16.11 -20.50
CA GLN A 9 -3.24 15.21 -20.47
C GLN A 9 -3.11 14.21 -19.32
N GLY A 10 -4.05 14.18 -18.38
CA GLY A 10 -4.04 13.29 -17.23
C GLY A 10 -5.10 12.20 -17.32
N LEU A 11 -4.69 10.92 -17.25
CA LEU A 11 -5.55 9.78 -16.90
C LEU A 11 -5.17 9.31 -15.51
N ILE A 12 -5.67 10.02 -14.51
CA ILE A 12 -5.27 9.83 -13.12
C ILE A 12 -6.47 9.30 -12.35
N GLY A 13 -6.45 8.01 -11.99
CA GLY A 13 -7.63 7.37 -11.42
C GLY A 13 -7.35 6.10 -10.65
N GLY A 14 -8.41 5.45 -10.19
CA GLY A 14 -8.33 4.23 -9.40
C GLY A 14 -7.59 3.08 -10.09
N THR A 15 -7.18 2.09 -9.30
CA THR A 15 -6.58 0.87 -9.85
C THR A 15 -7.61 0.09 -10.67
N GLY A 16 -7.15 -0.54 -11.77
CA GLY A 16 -8.02 -1.37 -12.61
C GLY A 16 -8.97 -0.60 -13.54
N VAL A 17 -8.83 0.72 -13.69
CA VAL A 17 -9.62 1.51 -14.66
C VAL A 17 -9.14 1.38 -16.11
N GLY A 18 -8.06 0.63 -16.35
CA GLY A 18 -7.54 0.40 -17.69
C GLY A 18 -6.44 1.36 -18.14
N LYS A 19 -5.80 2.09 -17.21
CA LYS A 19 -4.74 3.09 -17.52
C LYS A 19 -3.66 2.54 -18.46
N THR A 20 -2.99 1.45 -18.07
CA THR A 20 -1.92 0.85 -18.90
C THR A 20 -2.42 0.29 -20.23
N PHE A 21 -3.70 -0.11 -20.30
CA PHE A 21 -4.34 -0.50 -21.56
C PHE A 21 -4.59 0.70 -22.48
N PHE A 22 -4.86 1.86 -21.92
CA PHE A 22 -5.09 3.11 -22.67
C PHE A 22 -3.80 3.65 -23.32
N VAL A 23 -2.64 3.43 -22.72
CA VAL A 23 -1.34 3.94 -23.19
C VAL A 23 -1.07 3.61 -24.67
N PRO A 24 -1.11 2.33 -25.14
CA PRO A 24 -0.86 2.03 -26.54
C PRO A 24 -1.94 2.56 -27.47
N ILE A 25 -3.17 2.71 -27.02
CA ILE A 25 -4.27 3.29 -27.82
C ILE A 25 -3.97 4.77 -28.08
N TRP A 26 -3.59 5.51 -27.02
CA TRP A 26 -3.23 6.92 -27.13
C TRP A 26 -2.01 7.13 -28.05
N LEU A 27 -0.96 6.34 -27.85
CA LEU A 27 0.23 6.40 -28.70
C LEU A 27 -0.12 6.14 -30.16
N TYR A 28 -0.84 5.05 -30.44
CA TYR A 28 -1.17 4.67 -31.82
C TYR A 28 -2.08 5.67 -32.50
N GLN A 29 -3.07 6.21 -31.80
CA GLN A 29 -3.94 7.27 -32.33
C GLN A 29 -3.13 8.51 -32.74
N ASN A 30 -2.18 8.88 -31.93
CA ASN A 30 -1.34 10.05 -32.18
C ASN A 30 -0.26 9.77 -33.26
N LEU A 31 0.29 8.55 -33.38
CA LEU A 31 1.14 8.15 -34.48
C LEU A 31 0.42 8.23 -35.84
N ILE A 32 -0.87 7.96 -35.89
CA ILE A 32 -1.66 8.14 -37.11
C ILE A 32 -1.85 9.64 -37.40
N ARG A 33 -2.10 10.44 -36.36
CA ARG A 33 -2.37 11.87 -36.48
C ARG A 33 -1.13 12.70 -36.86
N TYR A 34 0.03 12.24 -36.38
CA TYR A 34 1.35 12.90 -36.57
C TYR A 34 2.37 11.88 -37.08
N PRO A 35 2.26 11.47 -38.37
CA PRO A 35 3.15 10.46 -38.93
C PRO A 35 4.60 10.95 -39.02
N GLY A 36 5.56 10.03 -38.85
CA GLY A 36 6.99 10.30 -38.91
C GLY A 36 7.59 10.92 -37.64
N GLU A 37 6.79 11.14 -36.59
CA GLU A 37 7.24 11.77 -35.37
C GLU A 37 7.81 10.77 -34.35
N GLU A 38 8.59 11.29 -33.40
CA GLU A 38 9.18 10.54 -32.30
C GLU A 38 8.31 10.61 -31.03
N TRP A 39 8.21 9.48 -30.34
CA TRP A 39 7.39 9.30 -29.15
C TRP A 39 8.20 8.66 -28.03
N ILE A 40 7.95 9.03 -26.79
CA ILE A 40 8.58 8.41 -25.62
C ILE A 40 7.51 7.78 -24.72
N ALA A 41 7.80 6.58 -24.24
CA ALA A 41 6.98 5.91 -23.23
C ALA A 41 7.84 5.58 -22.01
N SER A 42 7.40 5.96 -20.81
CA SER A 42 8.15 5.78 -19.57
C SER A 42 7.36 5.02 -18.51
N SER A 43 8.08 4.29 -17.67
CA SER A 43 7.58 3.65 -16.44
C SER A 43 8.59 3.86 -15.30
N PRO A 44 8.22 3.62 -14.02
CA PRO A 44 9.10 3.89 -12.88
C PRO A 44 10.48 3.26 -12.99
N THR A 45 10.54 2.00 -13.42
CA THR A 45 11.79 1.24 -13.57
C THR A 45 11.83 0.49 -14.88
N ILE A 46 13.04 0.14 -15.36
CA ILE A 46 13.21 -0.64 -16.58
C ILE A 46 12.53 -2.03 -16.48
N THR A 47 12.57 -2.64 -15.31
CA THR A 47 11.92 -3.94 -15.07
C THR A 47 10.40 -3.83 -15.17
N GLN A 48 9.81 -2.80 -14.58
CA GLN A 48 8.37 -2.54 -14.66
C GLN A 48 7.98 -2.18 -16.11
N MET A 49 8.73 -1.31 -16.76
CA MET A 49 8.52 -0.92 -18.15
C MET A 49 8.44 -2.12 -19.09
N LYS A 50 9.36 -3.08 -18.98
CA LYS A 50 9.32 -4.33 -19.77
C LYS A 50 8.07 -5.17 -19.51
N ARG A 51 7.59 -5.20 -18.27
CA ARG A 51 6.42 -6.01 -17.85
C ARG A 51 5.09 -5.35 -18.19
N THR A 52 5.03 -4.03 -18.26
CA THR A 52 3.79 -3.25 -18.43
C THR A 52 3.76 -2.57 -19.80
N VAL A 53 4.37 -1.40 -19.95
CA VAL A 53 4.25 -0.54 -21.13
C VAL A 53 4.76 -1.23 -22.40
N VAL A 54 5.97 -1.77 -22.39
CA VAL A 54 6.54 -2.46 -23.56
C VAL A 54 5.66 -3.63 -23.99
N LYS A 55 5.24 -4.47 -23.02
CA LYS A 55 4.35 -5.59 -23.29
C LYS A 55 2.98 -5.13 -23.82
N SER A 56 2.44 -4.05 -23.28
CA SER A 56 1.15 -3.50 -23.69
C SER A 56 1.21 -2.95 -25.11
N ILE A 57 2.23 -2.16 -25.45
CA ILE A 57 2.46 -1.66 -26.82
C ILE A 57 2.65 -2.82 -27.80
N TYR A 58 3.53 -3.77 -27.48
CA TYR A 58 3.81 -4.93 -28.33
C TYR A 58 2.55 -5.73 -28.64
N ASN A 59 1.77 -6.07 -27.62
CA ASN A 59 0.53 -6.85 -27.77
C ASN A 59 -0.52 -6.07 -28.56
N PHE A 60 -0.66 -4.78 -28.33
CA PHE A 60 -1.60 -3.92 -29.05
C PHE A 60 -1.26 -3.88 -30.56
N LEU A 61 -0.02 -3.56 -30.90
CA LEU A 61 0.42 -3.48 -32.30
C LEU A 61 0.23 -4.82 -33.01
N LYS A 62 0.58 -5.92 -32.34
CA LYS A 62 0.41 -7.28 -32.90
C LYS A 62 -1.06 -7.65 -33.11
N ALA A 63 -1.91 -7.38 -32.12
CA ALA A 63 -3.36 -7.67 -32.19
C ALA A 63 -4.06 -6.92 -33.33
N HIS A 64 -3.60 -5.68 -33.60
CA HIS A 64 -4.17 -4.84 -34.67
C HIS A 64 -3.42 -4.97 -36.00
N LYS A 65 -2.49 -5.96 -36.11
CA LYS A 65 -1.71 -6.24 -37.32
C LYS A 65 -0.96 -5.01 -37.85
N VAL A 66 -0.51 -4.14 -36.95
CA VAL A 66 0.32 -2.98 -37.28
C VAL A 66 1.75 -3.48 -37.55
N PRO A 67 2.37 -3.19 -38.70
CA PRO A 67 3.78 -3.54 -38.95
C PRO A 67 4.70 -2.72 -38.02
N PHE A 68 5.68 -3.37 -37.39
CA PHE A 68 6.72 -2.72 -36.61
C PHE A 68 7.98 -3.59 -36.49
N LEU A 69 9.12 -2.94 -36.28
CA LEU A 69 10.37 -3.55 -35.84
C LEU A 69 10.58 -3.27 -34.37
N PHE A 70 10.90 -4.27 -33.57
CA PHE A 70 11.15 -4.11 -32.14
C PHE A 70 12.61 -4.41 -31.80
N ASN A 71 13.36 -3.39 -31.41
CA ASN A 71 14.68 -3.54 -30.85
C ASN A 71 14.60 -3.86 -29.34
N LYS A 72 14.96 -5.09 -28.95
CA LYS A 72 14.89 -5.55 -27.56
C LYS A 72 15.97 -4.96 -26.67
N THR A 73 17.11 -4.54 -27.25
CA THR A 73 18.22 -3.96 -26.50
C THR A 73 17.90 -2.52 -26.11
N ASP A 74 17.48 -1.73 -27.08
CA ASP A 74 17.19 -0.30 -26.88
C ASP A 74 15.73 -0.04 -26.48
N LEU A 75 14.89 -1.09 -26.47
CA LEU A 75 13.46 -1.04 -26.17
C LEU A 75 12.73 -0.02 -27.06
N THR A 76 12.97 -0.10 -28.37
CA THR A 76 12.46 0.84 -29.38
C THR A 76 11.50 0.11 -30.32
N PHE A 77 10.35 0.72 -30.61
CA PHE A 77 9.43 0.29 -31.65
C PHE A 77 9.56 1.23 -32.85
N ASP A 78 9.98 0.70 -33.98
CA ASP A 78 10.02 1.41 -35.25
C ASP A 78 8.82 1.00 -36.09
N LEU A 79 7.93 1.97 -36.38
CA LEU A 79 6.70 1.76 -37.14
C LEU A 79 6.83 2.28 -38.60
N GLY A 80 8.07 2.48 -39.08
CA GLY A 80 8.35 3.01 -40.42
C GLY A 80 7.84 4.45 -40.57
N ASP A 81 7.10 4.72 -41.65
CA ASP A 81 6.58 6.07 -41.94
C ASP A 81 5.66 6.65 -40.85
N ARG A 82 5.20 5.82 -39.88
CA ARG A 82 4.37 6.31 -38.77
C ARG A 82 5.18 6.92 -37.65
N GLY A 83 6.48 6.58 -37.53
CA GLY A 83 7.35 7.12 -36.49
C GLY A 83 7.91 6.06 -35.55
N ILE A 84 8.56 6.53 -34.49
CA ILE A 84 9.33 5.69 -33.56
C ILE A 84 8.83 5.92 -32.14
N ILE A 85 8.74 4.82 -31.33
CA ILE A 85 8.46 4.89 -29.90
C ILE A 85 9.69 4.41 -29.14
N TYR A 86 10.28 5.29 -28.32
CA TYR A 86 11.37 4.99 -27.40
C TYR A 86 10.80 4.67 -26.02
N CYS A 87 11.16 3.51 -25.46
CA CYS A 87 10.77 3.15 -24.11
C CYS A 87 11.92 3.44 -23.13
N ILE A 88 11.81 4.51 -22.34
CA ILE A 88 12.86 5.03 -21.47
C ILE A 88 12.41 5.01 -20.01
N SER A 89 13.21 4.42 -19.10
CA SER A 89 12.92 4.40 -17.67
C SER A 89 12.89 5.81 -17.07
N ALA A 90 11.93 6.08 -16.21
CA ALA A 90 11.87 7.36 -15.50
C ALA A 90 13.02 7.59 -14.50
N GLN A 91 13.77 6.53 -14.16
CA GLN A 91 15.01 6.64 -13.36
C GLN A 91 16.17 7.22 -14.15
N GLU A 92 16.11 7.21 -15.48
CA GLU A 92 17.16 7.67 -16.38
C GLU A 92 16.63 8.74 -17.35
N PRO A 93 16.10 9.89 -16.86
CA PRO A 93 15.49 10.90 -17.73
C PRO A 93 16.50 11.52 -18.70
N ASP A 94 17.80 11.49 -18.39
CA ASP A 94 18.85 11.98 -19.27
C ASP A 94 18.92 11.24 -20.61
N ARG A 95 18.45 9.99 -20.66
CA ARG A 95 18.36 9.24 -21.92
C ARG A 95 17.34 9.79 -22.92
N MET A 96 16.46 10.70 -22.48
CA MET A 96 15.58 11.45 -23.36
C MET A 96 16.30 12.60 -24.09
N GLN A 97 17.55 12.92 -23.72
CA GLN A 97 18.32 13.96 -24.38
C GLN A 97 18.57 13.61 -25.85
N GLY A 98 18.46 14.63 -26.72
CA GLY A 98 18.60 14.46 -28.17
C GLY A 98 17.32 14.01 -28.90
N ILE A 99 16.29 13.56 -28.18
CA ILE A 99 14.98 13.23 -28.78
C ILE A 99 14.09 14.48 -28.74
N HIS A 100 13.50 14.85 -29.88
CA HIS A 100 12.50 15.90 -30.00
C HIS A 100 11.13 15.25 -30.16
N ALA A 101 10.52 14.86 -29.05
CA ALA A 101 9.31 14.08 -29.07
C ALA A 101 8.07 14.92 -29.39
N LYS A 102 7.21 14.40 -30.29
CA LYS A 102 5.84 14.95 -30.49
C LYS A 102 4.92 14.59 -29.33
N GLY A 103 5.24 13.52 -28.61
CA GLY A 103 4.53 13.22 -27.37
C GLY A 103 5.24 12.22 -26.47
N ILE A 104 4.94 12.35 -25.18
CA ILE A 104 5.53 11.51 -24.13
C ILE A 104 4.39 10.93 -23.28
N VAL A 105 4.50 9.67 -22.91
CA VAL A 105 3.60 9.06 -21.92
C VAL A 105 4.38 8.56 -20.71
N GLY A 106 3.93 8.93 -19.51
CA GLY A 106 4.37 8.35 -18.25
C GLY A 106 3.32 7.43 -17.66
N ASP A 107 3.60 6.11 -17.58
CA ASP A 107 2.73 5.14 -16.92
C ASP A 107 3.18 4.93 -15.48
N GLU A 108 2.25 5.08 -14.53
CA GLU A 108 2.49 5.17 -13.08
C GLU A 108 3.40 6.36 -12.71
N CYS A 109 3.21 7.48 -13.42
CA CYS A 109 4.06 8.67 -13.27
C CYS A 109 3.99 9.33 -11.89
N GLY A 110 3.00 9.04 -11.07
CA GLY A 110 2.97 9.46 -9.67
C GLY A 110 4.13 8.92 -8.83
N LEU A 111 4.83 7.88 -9.31
CA LEU A 111 6.03 7.32 -8.69
C LEU A 111 7.33 7.93 -9.22
N PHE A 112 7.26 8.81 -10.23
CA PHE A 112 8.44 9.42 -10.83
C PHE A 112 8.94 10.61 -10.01
N GLU A 113 10.24 10.87 -10.11
CA GLU A 113 10.79 12.12 -9.61
C GLU A 113 10.39 13.29 -10.52
N LYS A 114 10.32 14.50 -9.94
CA LYS A 114 9.96 15.71 -10.69
C LYS A 114 10.92 15.99 -11.86
N LEU A 115 12.18 15.60 -11.75
CA LEU A 115 13.18 15.73 -12.82
C LEU A 115 12.71 15.09 -14.14
N TRP A 116 11.99 13.97 -14.08
CA TRP A 116 11.40 13.37 -15.28
C TRP A 116 10.38 14.30 -15.94
N PHE A 117 9.51 14.94 -15.15
CA PHE A 117 8.52 15.90 -15.67
C PHE A 117 9.19 17.10 -16.32
N ASP A 118 10.15 17.70 -15.62
CA ASP A 118 10.89 18.87 -16.12
C ASP A 118 11.64 18.56 -17.43
N THR A 119 12.23 17.35 -17.53
CA THR A 119 12.86 16.86 -18.76
C THR A 119 11.83 16.60 -19.86
N ALA A 120 10.72 15.94 -19.55
CA ALA A 120 9.67 15.64 -20.52
C ALA A 120 9.11 16.92 -21.16
N VAL A 121 8.85 17.96 -20.37
CA VAL A 121 8.40 19.27 -20.87
C VAL A 121 9.39 19.86 -21.87
N GLN A 122 10.70 19.82 -21.55
CA GLN A 122 11.74 20.30 -22.48
C GLN A 122 11.75 19.51 -23.81
N ARG A 123 11.51 18.19 -23.75
CA ARG A 123 11.58 17.32 -24.96
C ARG A 123 10.41 17.52 -25.91
N VAL A 124 9.25 17.92 -25.42
CA VAL A 124 8.07 18.18 -26.28
C VAL A 124 8.00 19.62 -26.80
N THR A 125 8.71 20.55 -26.19
CA THR A 125 8.60 22.00 -26.51
C THR A 125 8.90 22.31 -27.99
N MET A 126 9.94 21.70 -28.58
CA MET A 126 10.35 21.99 -29.97
C MET A 126 9.33 21.53 -31.02
N LYS A 127 8.46 20.59 -30.67
CA LYS A 127 7.45 20.02 -31.58
C LYS A 127 6.03 20.48 -31.24
N ASP A 128 5.87 21.43 -30.32
CA ASP A 128 4.55 21.77 -29.78
C ASP A 128 3.80 20.46 -29.41
N GLY A 129 4.47 19.66 -28.60
CA GLY A 129 4.07 18.30 -28.30
C GLY A 129 3.21 18.19 -27.06
N MET A 130 2.84 16.94 -26.72
CA MET A 130 1.91 16.65 -25.62
C MET A 130 2.47 15.60 -24.67
N ILE A 131 2.01 15.63 -23.41
CA ILE A 131 2.40 14.65 -22.38
C ILE A 131 1.12 14.01 -21.82
N LEU A 132 1.08 12.66 -21.85
CA LEU A 132 0.05 11.89 -21.15
C LEU A 132 0.60 11.38 -19.82
N PHE A 133 -0.05 11.77 -18.73
CA PHE A 133 0.21 11.29 -17.37
C PHE A 133 -0.80 10.21 -17.03
N SER A 134 -0.34 8.96 -16.99
CA SER A 134 -1.15 7.80 -16.59
C SER A 134 -0.72 7.36 -15.19
N SER A 135 -1.58 7.48 -14.19
CA SER A 135 -1.22 7.12 -12.81
C SER A 135 -2.40 6.82 -11.90
N THR A 136 -2.14 6.04 -10.88
CA THR A 136 -2.92 6.11 -9.63
C THR A 136 -2.38 7.28 -8.80
N PRO A 137 -3.19 7.99 -8.01
CA PRO A 137 -2.68 9.00 -7.08
C PRO A 137 -1.68 8.42 -6.07
N TYR A 138 -0.57 9.14 -5.83
CA TYR A 138 0.43 8.80 -4.83
C TYR A 138 0.76 10.05 -4.00
N GLY A 139 0.01 10.31 -2.93
CA GLY A 139 0.21 11.48 -2.08
C GLY A 139 0.02 12.82 -2.82
N LEU A 140 0.36 13.92 -2.17
CA LEU A 140 0.30 15.26 -2.77
C LEU A 140 1.68 15.66 -3.34
N ASN A 141 2.15 14.91 -4.33
CA ASN A 141 3.44 15.15 -5.00
C ASN A 141 3.31 16.14 -6.18
N TRP A 142 4.36 16.24 -7.00
CA TRP A 142 4.38 17.10 -8.18
C TRP A 142 3.23 16.82 -9.15
N LEU A 143 2.82 15.53 -9.33
CA LEU A 143 1.71 15.17 -10.22
C LEU A 143 0.39 15.82 -9.76
N TYR A 144 0.19 15.93 -8.43
CA TYR A 144 -0.96 16.63 -7.87
C TYR A 144 -0.89 18.14 -8.15
N HIS A 145 0.25 18.76 -7.81
CA HIS A 145 0.37 20.22 -7.87
C HIS A 145 0.50 20.75 -9.29
N ASP A 146 1.28 20.08 -10.14
CA ASP A 146 1.69 20.59 -11.44
C ASP A 146 0.82 20.06 -12.61
N VAL A 147 -0.03 19.05 -12.37
CA VAL A 147 -0.89 18.46 -13.43
C VAL A 147 -2.34 18.32 -13.00
N PHE A 148 -2.58 17.61 -11.88
CA PHE A 148 -3.96 17.26 -11.49
C PHE A 148 -4.76 18.49 -11.06
N LEU A 149 -4.20 19.31 -10.19
CA LEU A 149 -4.86 20.51 -9.68
C LEU A 149 -5.12 21.58 -10.77
N PRO A 150 -4.16 21.89 -11.68
CA PRO A 150 -4.41 22.74 -12.85
C PRO A 150 -5.55 22.20 -13.74
N GLY A 151 -5.54 20.88 -14.00
CA GLY A 151 -6.58 20.24 -14.80
C GLY A 151 -7.98 20.30 -14.15
N LEU A 152 -8.08 20.16 -12.83
CA LEU A 152 -9.33 20.34 -12.09
C LEU A 152 -9.83 21.80 -12.12
N LYS A 153 -8.92 22.76 -12.12
CA LYS A 153 -9.25 24.19 -12.25
C LYS A 153 -9.68 24.59 -13.66
N GLY A 154 -9.48 23.70 -14.63
CA GLY A 154 -9.81 23.96 -16.03
C GLY A 154 -8.83 24.93 -16.72
N GLU A 155 -7.55 24.93 -16.30
CA GLU A 155 -6.51 25.70 -16.95
C GLU A 155 -6.35 25.26 -18.41
N ASP A 156 -6.12 26.23 -19.33
CA ASP A 156 -6.22 26.01 -20.77
C ASP A 156 -5.32 24.92 -21.32
N ASP A 157 -4.12 24.73 -20.77
CA ASP A 157 -3.16 23.72 -21.22
C ASP A 157 -3.44 22.31 -20.71
N PHE A 158 -4.42 22.16 -19.82
CA PHE A 158 -4.65 20.91 -19.10
C PHE A 158 -5.99 20.26 -19.42
N ILE A 159 -6.00 18.93 -19.47
CA ILE A 159 -7.19 18.10 -19.41
C ILE A 159 -6.93 16.88 -18.54
N VAL A 160 -7.78 16.65 -17.54
CA VAL A 160 -7.65 15.51 -16.62
C VAL A 160 -8.95 14.72 -16.58
N VAL A 161 -8.82 13.41 -16.71
CA VAL A 161 -9.90 12.44 -16.50
C VAL A 161 -9.54 11.62 -15.24
N ASN A 162 -10.48 11.60 -14.28
CA ASN A 162 -10.23 11.00 -12.97
C ASN A 162 -11.29 9.91 -12.65
N PRO A 163 -11.20 8.71 -13.27
CA PRO A 163 -12.17 7.65 -13.04
C PRO A 163 -11.88 6.88 -11.75
N ARG A 164 -12.95 6.44 -11.07
CA ARG A 164 -12.89 5.49 -9.97
C ARG A 164 -12.75 4.07 -10.50
N SER A 165 -12.20 3.15 -9.72
CA SER A 165 -12.12 1.73 -10.09
C SER A 165 -13.47 1.15 -10.49
N ILE A 166 -14.54 1.57 -9.79
CA ILE A 166 -15.90 1.09 -10.03
C ILE A 166 -16.53 1.63 -11.32
N ASP A 167 -15.99 2.70 -11.89
CA ASP A 167 -16.46 3.26 -13.15
C ASP A 167 -16.07 2.37 -14.35
N ASN A 168 -15.14 1.43 -14.15
CA ASN A 168 -14.88 0.38 -15.13
C ASN A 168 -15.94 -0.75 -14.98
N PRO A 169 -16.80 -0.97 -15.99
CA PRO A 169 -17.86 -1.99 -15.91
C PRO A 169 -17.33 -3.42 -15.76
N LEU A 170 -16.06 -3.67 -16.11
CA LEU A 170 -15.39 -4.96 -15.92
C LEU A 170 -14.79 -5.12 -14.53
N TYR A 171 -14.79 -4.06 -13.70
CA TYR A 171 -14.20 -4.14 -12.37
C TYR A 171 -15.11 -4.92 -11.40
N PRO A 172 -14.61 -5.97 -10.72
CA PRO A 172 -15.45 -6.79 -9.84
C PRO A 172 -15.90 -6.00 -8.59
N VAL A 173 -17.19 -5.68 -8.49
CA VAL A 173 -17.79 -4.94 -7.36
C VAL A 173 -17.47 -5.61 -6.02
N LYS A 174 -17.51 -6.95 -5.95
CA LYS A 174 -17.13 -7.71 -4.75
C LYS A 174 -15.71 -7.36 -4.27
N ASN A 175 -14.76 -7.19 -5.19
CA ASN A 175 -13.37 -6.84 -4.83
C ASN A 175 -13.26 -5.40 -4.36
N TYR A 176 -14.04 -4.48 -4.94
CA TYR A 176 -14.12 -3.08 -4.49
C TYR A 176 -14.64 -2.99 -3.05
N LYS A 177 -15.77 -3.65 -2.75
CA LYS A 177 -16.33 -3.72 -1.39
C LYS A 177 -15.35 -4.38 -0.40
N ARG A 178 -14.65 -5.43 -0.82
CA ARG A 178 -13.61 -6.07 0.01
C ARG A 178 -12.45 -5.14 0.32
N ALA A 179 -11.97 -4.39 -0.67
CA ALA A 179 -10.90 -3.41 -0.48
C ALA A 179 -11.33 -2.29 0.47
N PHE A 180 -12.57 -1.78 0.34
CA PHE A 180 -13.13 -0.78 1.25
C PHE A 180 -13.13 -1.25 2.71
N LYS A 181 -13.52 -2.50 2.97
CA LYS A 181 -13.54 -3.07 4.32
C LYS A 181 -12.14 -3.27 4.92
N ARG A 182 -11.12 -3.48 4.08
CA ARG A 182 -9.76 -3.89 4.54
C ARG A 182 -8.76 -2.76 4.62
N LEU A 183 -8.90 -1.76 3.77
CA LEU A 183 -7.91 -0.68 3.68
C LEU A 183 -8.30 0.51 4.57
N PRO A 184 -7.31 1.25 5.08
CA PRO A 184 -7.58 2.56 5.66
C PRO A 184 -8.32 3.44 4.64
N LEU A 185 -9.29 4.23 5.10
CA LEU A 185 -10.16 5.02 4.22
C LEU A 185 -9.38 5.91 3.24
N TRP A 186 -8.30 6.56 3.71
CA TRP A 186 -7.46 7.39 2.86
C TRP A 186 -6.79 6.58 1.73
N LYS A 187 -6.31 5.35 2.03
CA LYS A 187 -5.67 4.48 1.03
C LYS A 187 -6.70 3.94 0.04
N PHE A 188 -7.89 3.60 0.52
CA PHE A 188 -9.00 3.20 -0.34
C PHE A 188 -9.41 4.35 -1.29
N LYS A 189 -9.59 5.57 -0.78
CA LYS A 189 -9.89 6.77 -1.58
C LYS A 189 -8.81 6.99 -2.64
N MET A 190 -7.55 6.89 -2.28
CA MET A 190 -6.43 7.08 -3.19
C MET A 190 -6.38 6.00 -4.27
N MET A 191 -6.38 4.72 -3.86
CA MET A 191 -6.17 3.61 -4.79
C MET A 191 -7.39 3.24 -5.62
N PHE A 192 -8.61 3.43 -5.09
CA PHE A 192 -9.84 2.95 -5.74
C PHE A 192 -10.77 4.07 -6.19
N GLN A 193 -10.77 5.21 -5.53
CA GLN A 193 -11.57 6.37 -5.93
C GLN A 193 -10.77 7.39 -6.74
N GLY A 194 -9.46 7.18 -6.94
CA GLY A 194 -8.62 8.09 -7.69
C GLY A 194 -8.40 9.45 -7.01
N MET A 195 -8.64 9.54 -5.71
CA MET A 195 -8.56 10.80 -4.97
C MET A 195 -7.16 11.03 -4.43
N PHE A 196 -6.59 12.19 -4.68
CA PHE A 196 -5.41 12.63 -3.94
C PHE A 196 -5.83 12.95 -2.51
N THR A 197 -5.42 12.13 -1.58
CA THR A 197 -5.67 12.33 -0.16
C THR A 197 -4.35 12.52 0.57
N LYS A 198 -4.32 13.44 1.54
CA LYS A 198 -3.29 13.34 2.57
C LYS A 198 -3.62 12.09 3.36
N PRO A 199 -2.67 11.14 3.54
CA PRO A 199 -2.82 10.18 4.59
C PRO A 199 -3.04 11.00 5.88
N ALA A 200 -4.17 10.86 6.51
CA ALA A 200 -4.29 11.32 7.89
C ALA A 200 -3.20 10.55 8.64
N GLY A 201 -2.25 11.27 9.24
CA GLY A 201 -0.94 10.74 9.64
C GLY A 201 -0.92 9.53 10.56
N LEU A 202 -2.05 9.16 11.18
CA LEU A 202 -2.13 8.02 12.09
C LEU A 202 -2.36 6.71 11.35
N ILE A 203 -1.57 5.71 11.70
CA ILE A 203 -1.72 4.33 11.17
C ILE A 203 -2.96 3.67 11.78
N TYR A 204 -3.23 3.95 13.06
CA TYR A 204 -4.36 3.40 13.81
C TYR A 204 -5.26 4.52 14.36
N PRO A 205 -6.02 5.22 13.49
CA PRO A 205 -6.85 6.36 13.92
C PRO A 205 -8.06 5.96 14.78
N ASN A 206 -8.45 4.69 14.73
CA ASN A 206 -9.64 4.18 15.43
C ASN A 206 -9.28 2.88 16.16
N PHE A 207 -9.45 2.87 17.47
CA PHE A 207 -9.41 1.67 18.31
C PHE A 207 -10.46 1.80 19.42
N THR A 208 -10.94 0.66 19.89
CA THR A 208 -11.98 0.60 20.92
C THR A 208 -11.36 0.24 22.27
N THR A 209 -11.72 0.98 23.30
CA THR A 209 -11.31 0.67 24.67
C THR A 209 -12.49 0.13 25.47
N VAL A 210 -12.20 -0.74 26.44
CA VAL A 210 -13.15 -1.30 27.38
C VAL A 210 -12.63 -1.20 28.81
N LYS A 211 -13.53 -1.14 29.78
CA LYS A 211 -13.13 -1.14 31.19
C LYS A 211 -12.43 -2.48 31.52
N PRO A 212 -11.37 -2.49 32.33
CA PRO A 212 -10.71 -3.70 32.77
C PRO A 212 -11.66 -4.64 33.51
N PHE A 213 -11.51 -5.91 33.23
CA PHE A 213 -12.16 -7.00 33.93
C PHE A 213 -11.18 -8.15 34.13
N LYS A 214 -11.47 -9.06 35.05
CA LYS A 214 -10.61 -10.22 35.26
C LYS A 214 -10.74 -11.17 34.06
N ILE A 215 -9.63 -11.38 33.33
CA ILE A 215 -9.58 -12.34 32.24
C ILE A 215 -9.75 -13.76 32.80
N PRO A 216 -10.73 -14.53 32.32
CA PRO A 216 -10.93 -15.93 32.77
C PRO A 216 -9.71 -16.77 32.47
N GLU A 217 -9.39 -17.71 33.35
CA GLU A 217 -8.21 -18.59 33.20
C GLU A 217 -8.32 -19.52 31.99
N SER A 218 -9.54 -19.84 31.58
CA SER A 218 -9.84 -20.69 30.42
C SER A 218 -9.65 -20.01 29.07
N TRP A 219 -9.42 -18.68 29.04
CA TRP A 219 -9.20 -17.98 27.78
C TRP A 219 -7.80 -18.26 27.24
N PHE A 220 -7.72 -18.46 25.94
CA PHE A 220 -6.44 -18.56 25.23
C PHE A 220 -5.67 -17.24 25.38
N ARG A 221 -4.40 -17.34 25.79
CA ARG A 221 -3.54 -16.20 26.10
C ARG A 221 -2.28 -16.25 25.27
N VAL A 222 -1.82 -15.08 24.86
CA VAL A 222 -0.55 -14.88 24.17
C VAL A 222 0.11 -13.60 24.62
N ARG A 223 1.40 -13.49 24.35
CA ARG A 223 2.19 -12.29 24.63
C ARG A 223 2.93 -11.83 23.38
N GLY A 224 3.12 -10.52 23.23
CA GLY A 224 4.02 -9.93 22.25
C GLY A 224 5.25 -9.41 22.98
N LEU A 225 6.44 -9.56 22.40
CA LEU A 225 7.69 -9.10 22.97
C LEU A 225 8.50 -8.31 21.93
N ASP A 226 8.85 -7.09 22.28
CA ASP A 226 9.83 -6.28 21.58
C ASP A 226 11.05 -6.07 22.46
N PHE A 227 12.23 -6.49 21.95
CA PHE A 227 13.47 -6.42 22.70
C PHE A 227 14.10 -5.05 22.63
N GLY A 228 14.53 -4.53 23.76
CA GLY A 228 15.30 -3.30 23.86
C GLY A 228 16.23 -3.31 25.06
N PHE A 229 17.28 -2.51 25.03
CA PHE A 229 18.14 -2.24 26.18
C PHE A 229 18.25 -0.73 26.41
N ASN A 230 18.83 -0.01 25.45
CA ASN A 230 18.81 1.47 25.46
C ASN A 230 17.39 2.01 25.13
N ASN A 231 16.70 1.38 24.20
CA ASN A 231 15.27 1.53 23.99
C ASN A 231 14.50 0.66 24.98
N PRO A 232 13.24 0.97 25.31
CA PRO A 232 12.45 0.13 26.17
C PRO A 232 12.25 -1.29 25.61
N SER A 233 12.40 -2.32 26.45
CA SER A 233 11.77 -3.59 26.21
C SER A 233 10.28 -3.48 26.47
N ALA A 234 9.46 -4.09 25.64
CA ALA A 234 8.01 -4.05 25.76
C ALA A 234 7.39 -5.44 25.72
N ILE A 235 6.41 -5.68 26.58
CA ILE A 235 5.60 -6.89 26.59
C ILE A 235 4.14 -6.48 26.55
N LEU A 236 3.38 -7.08 25.64
CA LEU A 236 1.93 -6.89 25.54
C LEU A 236 1.23 -8.22 25.78
N TYR A 237 0.18 -8.18 26.58
CA TYR A 237 -0.59 -9.37 26.96
C TYR A 237 -1.94 -9.34 26.30
N ALA A 238 -2.31 -10.42 25.62
CA ALA A 238 -3.57 -10.56 24.93
C ALA A 238 -4.28 -11.88 25.29
N ALA A 239 -5.61 -11.84 25.33
CA ALA A 239 -6.43 -13.02 25.54
C ALA A 239 -7.63 -13.02 24.60
N GLN A 240 -8.00 -14.18 24.07
CA GLN A 240 -9.14 -14.34 23.17
C GLN A 240 -10.36 -14.87 23.92
N SER A 241 -11.48 -14.19 23.75
CA SER A 241 -12.77 -14.70 24.25
C SER A 241 -13.29 -15.83 23.37
N PRO A 242 -13.55 -17.02 23.91
CA PRO A 242 -14.07 -18.14 23.11
C PRO A 242 -15.52 -17.93 22.64
N THR A 243 -16.24 -16.98 23.24
CA THR A 243 -17.65 -16.69 22.89
C THR A 243 -17.77 -15.65 21.78
N THR A 244 -16.94 -14.61 21.82
CA THR A 244 -17.01 -13.47 20.87
C THR A 244 -15.89 -13.50 19.86
N GLU A 245 -14.90 -14.37 20.02
CA GLU A 245 -13.66 -14.47 19.24
C GLU A 245 -12.81 -13.20 19.26
N ARG A 246 -13.19 -12.20 20.08
CA ARG A 246 -12.46 -10.94 20.23
C ARG A 246 -11.19 -11.13 21.03
N TRP A 247 -10.16 -10.42 20.61
CA TRP A 247 -8.92 -10.29 21.36
C TRP A 247 -8.99 -9.12 22.30
N TYR A 248 -8.66 -9.36 23.57
CA TYR A 248 -8.59 -8.35 24.61
C TYR A 248 -7.14 -8.12 24.98
N ILE A 249 -6.64 -6.93 24.73
CA ILE A 249 -5.32 -6.51 25.20
C ILE A 249 -5.51 -6.02 26.60
N TYR A 250 -4.97 -6.77 27.59
CA TYR A 250 -5.37 -6.60 28.99
C TYR A 250 -4.26 -6.17 29.92
N ASN A 251 -2.97 -6.29 29.51
CA ASN A 251 -1.83 -5.85 30.32
C ASN A 251 -0.68 -5.42 29.41
N GLU A 252 0.17 -4.52 29.91
CA GLU A 252 1.33 -4.01 29.22
C GLU A 252 2.51 -3.87 30.18
N TYR A 253 3.72 -4.07 29.64
CA TYR A 253 4.97 -3.75 30.32
C TYR A 253 5.86 -2.99 29.35
N LYS A 254 6.54 -1.94 29.83
CA LYS A 254 7.46 -1.15 29.02
C LYS A 254 8.51 -0.49 29.91
N GLN A 255 9.78 -0.88 29.75
CA GLN A 255 10.88 -0.32 30.53
C GLN A 255 12.22 -0.43 29.81
N SER A 256 13.07 0.62 29.92
CA SER A 256 14.45 0.62 29.43
C SER A 256 15.41 0.08 30.50
N GLY A 257 16.61 -0.36 30.06
CA GLY A 257 17.67 -0.79 30.95
C GLY A 257 17.50 -2.21 31.49
N HIS A 258 16.53 -2.96 30.99
CA HIS A 258 16.37 -4.39 31.34
C HIS A 258 17.17 -5.26 30.36
N ASP A 259 17.99 -6.12 30.92
CA ASP A 259 18.70 -7.15 30.17
C ASP A 259 17.86 -8.41 29.99
N LEU A 260 18.47 -9.44 29.39
CA LEU A 260 17.78 -10.69 29.09
C LEU A 260 17.43 -11.50 30.36
N ASP A 261 18.18 -11.31 31.43
CA ASP A 261 17.94 -11.99 32.72
C ASP A 261 16.75 -11.36 33.44
N ASP A 262 16.57 -10.05 33.30
CA ASP A 262 15.41 -9.36 33.84
C ASP A 262 14.14 -9.72 33.07
N LEU A 263 14.23 -9.83 31.72
CA LEU A 263 13.11 -10.31 30.92
C LEU A 263 12.75 -11.77 31.22
N ASP A 264 13.74 -12.64 31.42
CA ASP A 264 13.52 -14.03 31.82
C ASP A 264 12.70 -14.13 33.12
N LYS A 265 13.00 -13.29 34.13
CA LYS A 265 12.23 -13.26 35.38
C LYS A 265 10.78 -12.78 35.16
N LEU A 266 10.58 -11.76 34.33
CA LEU A 266 9.24 -11.22 34.02
C LEU A 266 8.36 -12.20 33.24
N LEU A 267 8.97 -13.07 32.44
CA LEU A 267 8.27 -14.01 31.58
C LEU A 267 7.90 -15.32 32.27
N LYS A 268 8.52 -15.66 33.41
CA LYS A 268 8.38 -16.94 34.12
C LYS A 268 7.00 -17.24 34.72
N ASP A 269 6.24 -16.18 35.03
CA ASP A 269 4.95 -16.35 35.73
C ASP A 269 3.77 -16.69 34.78
N ASP A 270 4.03 -16.82 33.48
CA ASP A 270 3.01 -17.07 32.46
C ASP A 270 3.59 -17.94 31.33
N ASP A 271 3.03 -19.12 31.13
CA ASP A 271 3.48 -20.11 30.12
C ASP A 271 2.88 -19.87 28.73
N SER A 272 2.15 -18.77 28.54
CA SER A 272 1.53 -18.46 27.24
C SER A 272 2.57 -18.22 26.14
N ILE A 273 2.20 -18.49 24.89
CA ILE A 273 3.08 -18.29 23.73
C ILE A 273 3.47 -16.82 23.61
N ILE A 274 4.73 -16.58 23.28
CA ILE A 274 5.30 -15.25 23.08
C ILE A 274 5.64 -15.08 21.59
N TYR A 275 5.07 -14.05 20.95
CA TYR A 275 5.44 -13.62 19.60
C TYR A 275 6.44 -12.47 19.70
N ALA A 276 7.67 -12.70 19.28
CA ALA A 276 8.78 -11.77 19.48
C ALA A 276 9.29 -11.16 18.17
N ASP A 277 10.00 -10.03 18.27
CA ASP A 277 10.71 -9.43 17.14
C ASP A 277 11.67 -10.45 16.49
N PRO A 278 11.46 -10.84 15.23
CA PRO A 278 12.30 -11.81 14.54
C PRO A 278 13.74 -11.31 14.30
N SER A 279 14.01 -10.03 14.41
CA SER A 279 15.38 -9.50 14.30
C SER A 279 16.27 -9.86 15.48
N ALA A 280 15.68 -10.25 16.61
CA ALA A 280 16.37 -10.61 17.85
C ALA A 280 16.58 -12.14 18.00
N ALA A 281 16.95 -12.83 16.92
CA ALA A 281 17.08 -14.31 16.87
C ALA A 281 17.90 -14.90 18.03
N GLN A 282 19.04 -14.28 18.38
CA GLN A 282 19.89 -14.75 19.48
C GLN A 282 19.19 -14.66 20.85
N SER A 283 18.41 -13.60 21.08
CA SER A 283 17.65 -13.43 22.31
C SER A 283 16.49 -14.43 22.39
N ILE A 284 15.85 -14.69 21.26
CA ILE A 284 14.81 -15.73 21.13
C ILE A 284 15.39 -17.10 21.49
N ASP A 285 16.48 -17.52 20.86
CA ASP A 285 17.14 -18.80 21.14
C ASP A 285 17.52 -18.92 22.61
N THR A 286 18.05 -17.86 23.21
CA THR A 286 18.47 -17.89 24.62
C THR A 286 17.28 -18.09 25.55
N LEU A 287 16.16 -17.38 25.32
CA LEU A 287 14.97 -17.55 26.16
C LEU A 287 14.25 -18.87 25.91
N GLN A 288 14.26 -19.40 24.67
CA GLN A 288 13.77 -20.75 24.37
C GLN A 288 14.57 -21.83 25.16
N ASN A 289 15.88 -21.70 25.20
CA ASN A 289 16.74 -22.59 25.97
C ASN A 289 16.51 -22.49 27.49
N ARG A 290 15.92 -21.39 27.97
CA ARG A 290 15.48 -21.20 29.36
C ARG A 290 14.07 -21.71 29.65
N GLY A 291 13.40 -22.28 28.63
CA GLY A 291 12.09 -22.93 28.75
C GLY A 291 10.88 -22.08 28.35
N HIS A 292 11.10 -20.89 27.77
CA HIS A 292 9.97 -20.05 27.31
C HIS A 292 9.46 -20.49 25.92
N HIS A 293 8.16 -20.46 25.74
CA HIS A 293 7.50 -20.73 24.44
C HIS A 293 7.52 -19.47 23.57
N ILE A 294 8.63 -19.20 22.87
CA ILE A 294 8.78 -18.01 22.00
C ILE A 294 8.77 -18.42 20.53
N VAL A 295 8.00 -17.69 19.74
CA VAL A 295 7.92 -17.80 18.29
C VAL A 295 8.32 -16.46 17.66
N ALA A 296 9.16 -16.51 16.63
CA ALA A 296 9.50 -15.33 15.86
C ALA A 296 8.25 -14.77 15.15
N GLY A 297 7.93 -13.51 15.37
CA GLY A 297 6.81 -12.83 14.76
C GLY A 297 6.99 -12.65 13.25
N ASN A 298 5.90 -12.46 12.53
CA ASN A 298 5.97 -12.21 11.10
C ASN A 298 6.46 -10.78 10.80
N ASN A 299 7.59 -10.67 10.08
CA ASN A 299 8.26 -9.39 9.83
C ASN A 299 7.79 -8.63 8.58
N LYS A 300 6.67 -8.99 7.96
CA LYS A 300 6.10 -8.22 6.84
C LYS A 300 5.40 -6.97 7.37
N VAL A 301 6.18 -5.92 7.67
CA VAL A 301 5.73 -4.71 8.38
C VAL A 301 4.46 -4.14 7.78
N PHE A 302 4.44 -3.78 6.48
CA PHE A 302 3.27 -3.15 5.86
C PHE A 302 2.02 -4.03 5.91
N ALA A 303 2.15 -5.32 5.60
CA ALA A 303 1.02 -6.26 5.67
C ALA A 303 0.50 -6.41 7.10
N GLY A 304 1.42 -6.48 8.09
CA GLY A 304 1.09 -6.52 9.51
C GLY A 304 0.33 -5.27 9.97
N LEU A 305 0.79 -4.08 9.57
CA LEU A 305 0.11 -2.82 9.87
C LEU A 305 -1.33 -2.80 9.34
N MET A 306 -1.52 -3.25 8.09
CA MET A 306 -2.86 -3.28 7.47
C MET A 306 -3.81 -4.27 8.15
N LYS A 307 -3.29 -5.45 8.54
CA LYS A 307 -4.08 -6.45 9.27
C LYS A 307 -4.49 -5.96 10.65
N THR A 308 -3.54 -5.44 11.41
CA THR A 308 -3.80 -4.88 12.75
C THR A 308 -4.77 -3.69 12.68
N HIS A 309 -4.64 -2.81 11.66
CA HIS A 309 -5.62 -1.75 11.41
C HIS A 309 -7.03 -2.32 11.17
N GLY A 310 -7.15 -3.36 10.35
CA GLY A 310 -8.42 -4.03 10.11
C GLY A 310 -9.04 -4.58 11.38
N GLY A 311 -8.27 -5.27 12.21
CA GLY A 311 -8.74 -5.83 13.48
C GLY A 311 -9.18 -4.79 14.51
N LEU A 312 -8.42 -3.70 14.64
CA LEU A 312 -8.79 -2.57 15.52
C LEU A 312 -10.07 -1.87 15.03
N LYS A 313 -10.19 -1.63 13.72
CA LYS A 313 -11.37 -1.01 13.12
C LYS A 313 -12.61 -1.89 13.22
N ALA A 314 -12.48 -3.20 13.02
CA ALA A 314 -13.57 -4.17 13.12
C ALA A 314 -13.95 -4.50 14.57
N GLN A 315 -13.21 -3.97 15.55
CA GLN A 315 -13.33 -4.33 16.97
C GLN A 315 -13.07 -5.81 17.28
N ASP A 316 -12.32 -6.49 16.42
CA ASP A 316 -11.80 -7.83 16.70
C ASP A 316 -10.71 -7.78 17.77
N VAL A 317 -10.05 -6.62 17.88
CA VAL A 317 -9.09 -6.28 18.92
C VAL A 317 -9.65 -5.11 19.73
N VAL A 318 -9.81 -5.31 21.04
CA VAL A 318 -10.21 -4.28 22.00
C VAL A 318 -9.15 -4.15 23.10
N ILE A 319 -9.00 -2.94 23.62
CA ILE A 319 -7.89 -2.57 24.51
C ILE A 319 -8.48 -2.16 25.87
N PHE A 320 -7.89 -2.64 26.94
CA PHE A 320 -8.28 -2.15 28.27
C PHE A 320 -7.91 -0.67 28.42
N ASP A 321 -8.83 0.12 28.94
CA ASP A 321 -8.63 1.58 29.09
C ASP A 321 -7.54 1.95 30.10
N SER A 322 -7.10 0.99 30.93
CA SER A 322 -5.95 1.10 31.83
C SER A 322 -4.60 1.11 31.14
N LEU A 323 -4.50 0.66 29.86
CA LEU A 323 -3.23 0.56 29.13
C LEU A 323 -2.84 1.93 28.58
N VAL A 324 -2.12 2.71 29.38
CA VAL A 324 -1.80 4.10 29.06
C VAL A 324 -0.74 4.17 27.95
N HIS A 325 0.33 3.36 28.06
CA HIS A 325 1.45 3.42 27.13
C HIS A 325 1.06 2.96 25.72
N LEU A 326 0.29 1.86 25.60
CA LEU A 326 -0.19 1.39 24.30
C LEU A 326 -1.11 2.42 23.63
N LYS A 327 -2.02 3.05 24.40
CA LYS A 327 -2.90 4.09 23.85
C LYS A 327 -2.13 5.32 23.38
N ASP A 328 -1.10 5.71 24.12
CA ASP A 328 -0.22 6.82 23.73
C ASP A 328 0.53 6.48 22.43
N GLU A 329 1.10 5.29 22.33
CA GLU A 329 1.77 4.84 21.12
C GLU A 329 0.81 4.80 19.92
N LEU A 330 -0.37 4.18 20.04
CA LEU A 330 -1.38 4.12 19.00
C LEU A 330 -1.82 5.51 18.53
N SER A 331 -1.95 6.45 19.47
CA SER A 331 -2.37 7.82 19.19
C SER A 331 -1.31 8.65 18.44
N LEU A 332 -0.05 8.24 18.51
CA LEU A 332 1.10 8.93 17.92
C LEU A 332 1.68 8.16 16.71
N TYR A 333 1.28 6.92 16.49
CA TYR A 333 1.87 6.06 15.46
C TYR A 333 1.47 6.49 14.06
N GLN A 334 2.46 7.02 13.33
CA GLN A 334 2.26 7.71 12.06
C GLN A 334 3.08 7.07 10.95
N TRP A 335 2.62 7.25 9.72
CA TRP A 335 3.42 6.95 8.54
C TRP A 335 4.64 7.85 8.48
N ALA A 336 5.78 7.29 8.06
CA ALA A 336 6.95 8.08 7.75
C ALA A 336 6.71 8.96 6.51
N ALA A 337 7.42 10.08 6.45
CA ALA A 337 7.43 10.92 5.25
C ALA A 337 8.88 11.12 4.78
N ASP A 338 9.07 11.23 3.47
CA ASP A 338 10.34 11.62 2.89
C ASP A 338 10.67 13.10 3.19
N LYS A 339 11.84 13.56 2.79
CA LYS A 339 12.26 14.95 2.99
C LYS A 339 11.39 15.99 2.25
N LYS A 340 10.61 15.54 1.27
CA LYS A 340 9.68 16.37 0.49
C LYS A 340 8.25 16.34 1.06
N GLY A 341 8.01 15.58 2.15
CA GLY A 341 6.71 15.44 2.79
C GLY A 341 5.82 14.35 2.15
N ASN A 342 6.34 13.55 1.23
CA ASN A 342 5.61 12.42 0.67
C ASN A 342 5.59 11.27 1.68
N MET A 343 4.41 10.69 1.89
CA MET A 343 4.26 9.58 2.83
C MET A 343 4.84 8.30 2.25
N LEU A 344 5.60 7.60 3.08
CA LEU A 344 6.18 6.30 2.76
C LEU A 344 5.25 5.17 3.24
N ASP A 345 5.29 4.01 2.57
CA ASP A 345 4.58 2.79 3.02
C ASP A 345 5.33 2.11 4.22
N ALA A 346 5.86 2.93 5.11
CA ALA A 346 6.58 2.51 6.30
C ALA A 346 6.20 3.40 7.49
N PRO A 347 6.16 2.87 8.71
CA PRO A 347 5.88 3.67 9.90
C PRO A 347 7.07 4.58 10.24
N LYS A 348 6.79 5.72 10.87
CA LYS A 348 7.80 6.53 11.53
C LYS A 348 8.26 5.80 12.78
N LYS A 349 9.52 5.38 12.80
CA LYS A 349 10.12 4.72 13.94
C LYS A 349 10.31 5.72 15.10
N PHE A 350 9.35 5.70 16.01
CA PHE A 350 9.38 6.54 17.20
C PHE A 350 8.37 6.02 18.23
N ASN A 351 8.86 5.50 19.35
CA ASN A 351 8.03 5.07 20.48
C ASN A 351 6.94 4.07 20.03
N ASP A 352 7.33 3.01 19.33
CA ASP A 352 6.46 2.05 18.65
C ASP A 352 6.56 0.61 19.19
N HIS A 353 7.11 0.45 20.39
CA HIS A 353 7.45 -0.86 20.96
C HIS A 353 6.22 -1.74 21.27
N LEU A 354 5.20 -1.19 21.95
CA LEU A 354 3.96 -1.92 22.26
C LEU A 354 3.08 -2.10 21.02
N VAL A 355 3.12 -1.15 20.09
CA VAL A 355 2.43 -1.27 18.80
C VAL A 355 3.06 -2.37 17.95
N ASP A 356 4.39 -2.51 17.97
CA ASP A 356 5.07 -3.62 17.29
C ASP A 356 4.72 -4.96 17.98
N CYS A 357 4.66 -5.04 19.31
CA CYS A 357 4.14 -6.22 20.02
C CYS A 357 2.72 -6.60 19.57
N LEU A 358 1.81 -5.61 19.46
CA LEU A 358 0.44 -5.83 18.98
C LEU A 358 0.44 -6.40 17.55
N ARG A 359 1.29 -5.87 16.69
CA ARG A 359 1.45 -6.33 15.31
C ARG A 359 1.99 -7.77 15.26
N TYR A 360 2.99 -8.12 16.07
CA TYR A 360 3.52 -9.48 16.13
C TYR A 360 2.45 -10.47 16.56
N ILE A 361 1.70 -10.17 17.62
CA ILE A 361 0.60 -11.03 18.09
C ILE A 361 -0.43 -11.21 16.97
N TYR A 362 -1.06 -10.11 16.55
CA TYR A 362 -2.26 -10.17 15.74
C TYR A 362 -1.98 -10.62 14.31
N PHE A 363 -0.87 -10.17 13.72
CA PHE A 363 -0.52 -10.54 12.36
C PHE A 363 -0.03 -11.99 12.25
N THR A 364 0.77 -12.46 13.20
CA THR A 364 1.29 -13.84 13.20
C THR A 364 0.15 -14.83 13.42
N LEU A 365 -0.70 -14.61 14.43
CA LEU A 365 -1.86 -15.46 14.70
C LEU A 365 -2.79 -15.59 13.49
N ILE A 366 -3.12 -14.46 12.83
CA ILE A 366 -4.01 -14.49 11.66
C ILE A 366 -3.32 -15.04 10.42
N ALA A 367 -2.01 -14.81 10.25
CA ALA A 367 -1.26 -15.33 9.11
C ALA A 367 -1.06 -16.85 9.20
N GLU A 368 -0.98 -17.38 10.41
CA GLU A 368 -0.84 -18.81 10.69
C GLU A 368 -2.19 -19.53 10.80
N GLY A 369 -3.32 -18.80 10.70
CA GLY A 369 -4.67 -19.38 10.82
C GLY A 369 -5.00 -19.88 12.23
N MET A 370 -4.22 -19.54 13.25
CA MET A 370 -4.41 -20.00 14.61
C MET A 370 -5.56 -19.26 15.30
N THR A 371 -6.75 -19.88 15.35
CA THR A 371 -7.79 -19.55 16.31
C THR A 371 -7.71 -20.49 17.52
N SER A 372 -8.27 -20.08 18.66
CA SER A 372 -8.32 -20.90 19.89
C SER A 372 -8.88 -22.31 19.69
N ALA A 373 -9.64 -22.55 18.63
CA ALA A 373 -10.20 -23.85 18.26
C ALA A 373 -9.17 -24.76 17.55
N GLU A 374 -8.17 -24.20 16.89
CA GLU A 374 -7.22 -24.95 16.07
C GLU A 374 -6.01 -25.48 16.85
N TYR A 375 -5.76 -24.94 18.05
CA TYR A 375 -4.81 -25.56 18.97
C TYR A 375 -5.29 -26.93 19.49
N ILE A 376 -6.56 -27.27 19.25
CA ILE A 376 -7.22 -28.52 19.68
C ILE A 376 -7.46 -29.48 18.50
N SER A 377 -7.45 -29.03 17.26
CA SER A 377 -7.65 -29.90 16.08
C SER A 377 -6.88 -29.43 14.86
N THR A 378 -5.86 -30.18 14.49
CA THR A 378 -5.23 -30.10 13.17
C THR A 378 -6.22 -30.49 12.07
N GLU A 379 -6.20 -29.73 10.96
CA GLU A 379 -6.83 -29.99 9.66
C GLU A 379 -8.26 -29.43 9.47
N ASP A 380 -8.35 -28.43 8.59
CA ASP A 380 -9.36 -28.01 7.64
C ASP A 380 -9.88 -26.54 7.74
N ASN A 381 -9.76 -25.82 6.58
CA ASN A 381 -10.50 -24.62 6.14
C ASN A 381 -10.03 -23.21 6.51
N ALA A 382 -8.85 -22.81 6.01
CA ALA A 382 -8.37 -21.41 6.08
C ALA A 382 -9.23 -20.40 5.30
N GLU A 383 -9.93 -20.80 4.23
CA GLU A 383 -10.76 -19.89 3.43
C GLU A 383 -12.11 -19.55 4.08
N GLU A 384 -12.73 -20.48 4.77
CA GLU A 384 -14.03 -20.31 5.43
C GLU A 384 -13.93 -19.47 6.71
N LEU A 385 -12.80 -19.59 7.44
CA LEU A 385 -12.48 -18.80 8.63
C LEU A 385 -12.19 -17.33 8.27
N LEU A 386 -11.53 -17.08 7.15
CA LEU A 386 -11.30 -15.73 6.63
C LEU A 386 -12.61 -15.04 6.26
N GLN A 387 -13.59 -15.74 5.70
CA GLN A 387 -14.90 -15.18 5.38
C GLN A 387 -15.73 -14.86 6.62
N LYS A 388 -15.66 -15.65 7.66
CA LYS A 388 -16.42 -15.48 8.91
C LYS A 388 -15.90 -14.33 9.78
N HIS A 389 -14.58 -14.12 9.79
CA HIS A 389 -13.94 -13.06 10.60
C HIS A 389 -14.14 -11.64 10.05
N PHE A 390 -14.35 -11.51 8.73
CA PHE A 390 -14.43 -10.21 8.06
C PHE A 390 -15.86 -9.75 7.74
N SER A 391 -16.89 -10.51 8.10
CA SER A 391 -18.30 -10.18 7.83
C SER A 391 -18.98 -9.32 8.90
N LYS A 392 -18.31 -9.02 10.02
CA LYS A 392 -18.89 -8.24 11.12
C LYS A 392 -18.23 -6.87 11.20
N GLY A 393 -18.88 -5.80 10.73
CA GLY A 393 -18.54 -4.47 11.17
C GLY A 393 -18.58 -3.31 10.17
N LEU A 394 -19.63 -3.24 9.37
CA LEU A 394 -20.20 -2.00 8.81
C LEU A 394 -21.67 -2.30 8.50
N THR A 395 -22.57 -1.40 8.83
CA THR A 395 -23.97 -1.50 8.42
C THR A 395 -24.05 -1.35 6.89
N GLU A 396 -25.00 -2.01 6.25
CA GLU A 396 -25.22 -1.88 4.81
C GLU A 396 -25.37 -0.42 4.38
N GLN A 397 -25.91 0.43 5.26
CA GLN A 397 -26.07 1.86 5.04
C GLN A 397 -24.75 2.63 4.93
N GLU A 398 -23.75 2.33 5.76
CA GLU A 398 -22.40 2.94 5.66
C GLU A 398 -21.64 2.48 4.42
N ILE A 399 -22.01 1.33 3.86
CA ILE A 399 -21.47 0.83 2.60
C ILE A 399 -22.15 1.55 1.42
N ASP A 400 -23.45 1.75 1.46
CA ASP A 400 -24.24 2.38 0.40
C ASP A 400 -23.99 3.90 0.34
N ASP A 401 -23.85 4.60 1.47
CA ASP A 401 -23.48 6.02 1.53
C ASP A 401 -22.09 6.33 0.91
N CYS A 402 -21.22 5.33 0.76
CA CYS A 402 -19.96 5.48 0.04
C CYS A 402 -20.09 5.28 -1.48
N PHE A 403 -21.25 4.88 -1.97
CA PHE A 403 -21.51 4.64 -3.39
C PHE A 403 -22.37 5.73 -4.05
N ASP A 404 -22.94 6.67 -3.27
CA ASP A 404 -23.83 7.74 -3.75
C ASP A 404 -23.13 9.10 -3.95
N TYR A 405 -21.79 9.14 -4.05
CA TYR A 405 -21.02 10.37 -4.37
C TYR A 405 -20.10 10.17 -5.56
#